data_b104a5a9a56defdf8b43976fae5427db
#
_entry.id   b104a5a9a56defdf8b43976fae5427db
#
_cell.length_a   1.000
_cell.length_b   1.000
_cell.length_c   1.000
_cell.angle_alpha   90.00
_cell.angle_beta   90.00
_cell.angle_gamma   90.00
#
_symmetry.space_group_name_H-M   'P 1'
#
loop_
_entity.id
_entity.type
_entity.pdbx_description
1 polymer ?
#
loop_
_entity_poly.entity_id
_entity_poly.type
_entity_poly.pdbx_seq_one_letter_code
_entity_poly.pdbx_strand_id
1 'polypeptide(L)'
;MTYIHRKDVFGKILGGLTLDIGTEKIDKDFLMSNQINSLVIRMSTNEEMNKLDDLSNLPFLEGLSFPDVYYPTLDVLKKLSHIIYLKIQGKSGTPIPFDFLPKLWCVYLNYDKKTCTSIFKVQQLEYLFIDNYVGKSSEDFVVFSKLKRLGLMKFKLSEFNAIENMCNIEHLGMGYNSKMTDISWIKKAPTLKSLAISNCSKITNWEMLGNLSNLETIIIENAGEISSIDFLSNLPNLKEVRFIGKTYVKDNRIKHLLNNNNLQRFFIPIRNSYDITINDLF
;
A
#
# COMPACT_ATOMS: atom_id res chain seq x y z
N MET A 1 -29.07 3.06 -7.26
CA MET A 1 -27.85 3.56 -6.59
C MET A 1 -27.38 2.55 -5.56
N THR A 2 -26.16 2.05 -5.67
CA THR A 2 -25.62 1.07 -4.71
C THR A 2 -24.66 1.80 -3.79
N TYR A 3 -25.04 1.98 -2.51
CA TYR A 3 -24.18 2.54 -1.48
C TYR A 3 -23.11 1.51 -1.10
N ILE A 4 -21.84 1.87 -1.18
CA ILE A 4 -20.76 1.01 -0.73
C ILE A 4 -20.03 1.71 0.40
N HIS A 5 -20.23 1.23 1.62
CA HIS A 5 -19.33 1.52 2.75
C HIS A 5 -17.95 0.94 2.44
N ARG A 6 -16.95 1.78 2.19
CA ARG A 6 -15.56 1.32 2.07
C ARG A 6 -14.74 1.91 3.21
N LYS A 7 -14.25 1.01 4.08
CA LYS A 7 -13.02 1.29 4.83
C LYS A 7 -11.89 1.33 3.81
N ASP A 8 -11.03 2.35 3.86
CA ASP A 8 -9.83 2.30 3.06
C ASP A 8 -8.96 1.13 3.52
N VAL A 9 -8.11 0.63 2.61
CA VAL A 9 -7.24 -0.54 2.87
C VAL A 9 -6.26 -0.28 4.03
N PHE A 10 -6.07 0.97 4.44
CA PHE A 10 -5.23 1.36 5.57
C PHE A 10 -6.01 1.62 6.86
N GLY A 11 -7.31 1.30 6.88
CA GLY A 11 -8.14 1.45 8.08
C GLY A 11 -8.52 2.88 8.45
N LYS A 12 -8.15 3.88 7.63
CA LYS A 12 -8.68 5.23 7.76
C LYS A 12 -10.02 5.30 7.05
N ILE A 13 -11.08 5.56 7.78
CA ILE A 13 -12.39 5.86 7.22
C ILE A 13 -12.32 7.31 6.76
N LEU A 14 -12.47 7.58 5.47
CA LEU A 14 -12.99 8.86 5.06
C LEU A 14 -14.37 8.96 5.75
N GLY A 15 -14.54 9.89 6.66
CA GLY A 15 -15.70 9.98 7.54
C GLY A 15 -17.01 10.27 6.81
N GLY A 16 -17.41 9.39 5.90
CA GLY A 16 -18.60 9.53 5.09
C GLY A 16 -18.87 8.30 4.22
N LEU A 17 -19.89 8.38 3.39
CA LEU A 17 -20.29 7.34 2.46
C LEU A 17 -19.62 7.51 1.10
N THR A 18 -19.36 6.41 0.42
CA THR A 18 -18.90 6.40 -0.97
C THR A 18 -20.06 6.03 -1.90
N LEU A 19 -20.27 6.84 -2.93
CA LEU A 19 -21.27 6.58 -3.97
C LEU A 19 -20.56 6.16 -5.28
N ASP A 20 -21.08 5.12 -5.90
CA ASP A 20 -20.68 4.70 -7.25
C ASP A 20 -21.54 5.48 -8.26
N ILE A 21 -20.91 6.30 -9.11
CA ILE A 21 -21.60 7.08 -10.14
C ILE A 21 -21.15 6.63 -11.53
N GLY A 22 -22.14 6.26 -12.36
CA GLY A 22 -21.99 6.00 -13.78
C GLY A 22 -22.37 7.23 -14.62
N THR A 23 -23.30 7.06 -15.55
CA THR A 23 -23.75 8.11 -16.48
C THR A 23 -24.77 9.10 -15.87
N GLU A 24 -25.13 8.92 -14.62
CA GLU A 24 -26.15 9.71 -13.93
C GLU A 24 -25.67 11.15 -13.63
N LYS A 25 -26.60 12.07 -13.53
CA LYS A 25 -26.32 13.45 -13.10
C LYS A 25 -25.94 13.46 -11.63
N ILE A 26 -24.90 14.22 -11.28
CA ILE A 26 -24.47 14.42 -9.90
C ILE A 26 -25.44 15.36 -9.20
N ASP A 27 -26.17 14.83 -8.21
CA ASP A 27 -27.11 15.59 -7.37
C ASP A 27 -26.40 16.01 -6.08
N LYS A 28 -26.08 17.29 -5.99
CA LYS A 28 -25.39 17.90 -4.84
C LYS A 28 -26.17 17.74 -3.53
N ASP A 29 -27.45 18.00 -3.57
CA ASP A 29 -28.30 18.00 -2.37
C ASP A 29 -28.45 16.58 -1.84
N PHE A 30 -28.56 15.60 -2.74
CA PHE A 30 -28.54 14.20 -2.39
C PHE A 30 -27.20 13.81 -1.71
N LEU A 31 -26.04 14.20 -2.27
CA LEU A 31 -24.73 13.89 -1.70
C LEU A 31 -24.57 14.50 -0.30
N MET A 32 -24.96 15.75 -0.13
CA MET A 32 -24.87 16.45 1.17
C MET A 32 -25.80 15.83 2.21
N SER A 33 -27.06 15.60 1.87
CA SER A 33 -28.06 15.04 2.78
C SER A 33 -27.70 13.63 3.26
N ASN A 34 -26.95 12.88 2.47
CA ASN A 34 -26.50 11.53 2.79
C ASN A 34 -25.05 11.46 3.27
N GLN A 35 -24.38 12.60 3.54
CA GLN A 35 -22.99 12.69 4.01
C GLN A 35 -22.01 11.95 3.09
N ILE A 36 -22.21 11.99 1.77
CA ILE A 36 -21.37 11.36 0.79
C ILE A 36 -20.19 12.28 0.47
N ASN A 37 -18.99 11.94 0.94
CA ASN A 37 -17.77 12.72 0.72
C ASN A 37 -16.78 12.03 -0.23
N SER A 38 -17.13 10.89 -0.79
CA SER A 38 -16.26 10.13 -1.70
C SER A 38 -17.06 9.51 -2.84
N LEU A 39 -16.50 9.54 -4.06
CA LEU A 39 -17.17 9.03 -5.25
C LEU A 39 -16.31 8.00 -5.96
N VAL A 40 -16.96 6.95 -6.49
CA VAL A 40 -16.39 6.01 -7.46
C VAL A 40 -16.90 6.37 -8.84
N ILE A 41 -16.00 6.74 -9.74
CA ILE A 41 -16.31 7.26 -11.07
C ILE A 41 -16.16 6.15 -12.11
N ARG A 42 -17.24 5.78 -12.80
CA ARG A 42 -17.25 4.76 -13.85
C ARG A 42 -17.59 5.33 -15.23
N MET A 43 -17.18 6.55 -15.48
CA MET A 43 -17.37 7.24 -16.74
C MET A 43 -16.18 7.03 -17.67
N SER A 44 -16.39 6.61 -18.91
CA SER A 44 -15.34 6.21 -19.84
C SER A 44 -15.32 6.97 -21.18
N THR A 45 -16.29 7.85 -21.41
CA THR A 45 -16.33 8.70 -22.61
C THR A 45 -16.03 10.15 -22.28
N ASN A 46 -15.58 10.93 -23.27
CA ASN A 46 -15.34 12.38 -23.08
C ASN A 46 -16.61 13.13 -22.66
N GLU A 47 -17.75 12.77 -23.23
CA GLU A 47 -19.04 13.41 -22.91
C GLU A 47 -19.42 13.16 -21.45
N GLU A 48 -19.24 11.93 -20.96
CA GLU A 48 -19.47 11.58 -19.56
C GLU A 48 -18.50 12.29 -18.62
N MET A 49 -17.21 12.35 -18.99
CA MET A 49 -16.17 12.99 -18.19
C MET A 49 -16.43 14.51 -18.01
N ASN A 50 -17.04 15.16 -19.00
CA ASN A 50 -17.40 16.58 -18.90
C ASN A 50 -18.44 16.85 -17.77
N LYS A 51 -19.26 15.85 -17.42
CA LYS A 51 -20.21 15.96 -16.29
C LYS A 51 -19.52 16.06 -14.94
N LEU A 52 -18.25 15.64 -14.85
CA LEU A 52 -17.45 15.75 -13.62
C LEU A 52 -17.01 17.18 -13.31
N ASP A 53 -17.14 18.12 -14.24
CA ASP A 53 -16.82 19.53 -13.99
C ASP A 53 -17.63 20.12 -12.83
N ASP A 54 -18.83 19.62 -12.60
CA ASP A 54 -19.68 20.01 -11.47
C ASP A 54 -19.11 19.62 -10.10
N LEU A 55 -18.15 18.66 -10.04
CA LEU A 55 -17.49 18.25 -8.80
C LEU A 55 -16.72 19.40 -8.14
N SER A 56 -16.26 20.37 -8.92
CA SER A 56 -15.56 21.56 -8.39
C SER A 56 -16.42 22.38 -7.44
N ASN A 57 -17.76 22.27 -7.56
CA ASN A 57 -18.74 22.94 -6.73
C ASN A 57 -19.08 22.15 -5.44
N LEU A 58 -18.35 21.05 -5.16
CA LEU A 58 -18.58 20.17 -4.02
C LEU A 58 -17.39 20.22 -3.05
N PRO A 59 -17.24 21.30 -2.24
CA PRO A 59 -16.07 21.49 -1.37
C PRO A 59 -15.96 20.45 -0.24
N PHE A 60 -17.04 19.73 0.05
CA PHE A 60 -17.09 18.63 1.02
C PHE A 60 -16.61 17.30 0.44
N LEU A 61 -16.40 17.21 -0.87
CA LEU A 61 -15.90 16.00 -1.52
C LEU A 61 -14.42 15.83 -1.22
N GLU A 62 -14.04 14.75 -0.56
CA GLU A 62 -12.68 14.48 -0.10
C GLU A 62 -11.98 13.43 -0.94
N GLY A 63 -12.73 12.49 -1.51
CA GLY A 63 -12.16 11.32 -2.15
C GLY A 63 -12.74 10.99 -3.52
N LEU A 64 -11.85 10.54 -4.42
CA LEU A 64 -12.23 10.00 -5.72
C LEU A 64 -11.57 8.66 -5.99
N SER A 65 -12.33 7.76 -6.60
CA SER A 65 -11.85 6.46 -7.07
C SER A 65 -12.23 6.26 -8.53
N PHE A 66 -11.23 5.99 -9.34
CA PHE A 66 -11.34 5.64 -10.77
C PHE A 66 -10.99 4.16 -10.94
N PRO A 67 -12.00 3.26 -11.02
CA PRO A 67 -11.82 1.82 -11.21
C PRO A 67 -11.05 1.45 -12.47
N ASP A 68 -10.83 0.16 -12.70
CA ASP A 68 -10.08 -0.37 -13.85
C ASP A 68 -10.90 -0.29 -15.14
N VAL A 69 -11.03 0.94 -15.66
CA VAL A 69 -11.55 1.26 -17.00
C VAL A 69 -10.64 2.29 -17.66
N TYR A 70 -10.81 2.53 -18.95
CA TYR A 70 -10.07 3.58 -19.65
C TYR A 70 -10.78 4.92 -19.50
N TYR A 71 -10.01 5.95 -19.12
CA TYR A 71 -10.44 7.34 -18.99
C TYR A 71 -9.75 8.17 -20.07
N PRO A 72 -10.46 8.79 -21.02
CA PRO A 72 -9.87 9.60 -22.08
C PRO A 72 -9.00 10.73 -21.51
N THR A 73 -9.44 11.34 -20.43
CA THR A 73 -8.72 12.34 -19.66
C THR A 73 -9.11 12.31 -18.17
N LEU A 74 -8.21 12.78 -17.30
CA LEU A 74 -8.50 13.06 -15.90
C LEU A 74 -8.26 14.55 -15.58
N ASP A 75 -8.40 15.43 -16.57
CA ASP A 75 -8.17 16.87 -16.42
C ASP A 75 -9.13 17.56 -15.45
N VAL A 76 -10.28 16.97 -15.17
CA VAL A 76 -11.19 17.42 -14.10
C VAL A 76 -10.47 17.57 -12.76
N LEU A 77 -9.45 16.76 -12.49
CA LEU A 77 -8.65 16.83 -11.27
C LEU A 77 -7.97 18.20 -11.07
N LYS A 78 -7.70 18.94 -12.14
CA LYS A 78 -7.13 20.30 -12.07
C LYS A 78 -8.03 21.29 -11.33
N LYS A 79 -9.33 21.02 -11.29
CA LYS A 79 -10.35 21.85 -10.64
C LYS A 79 -10.64 21.42 -9.18
N LEU A 80 -10.02 20.33 -8.70
CA LEU A 80 -10.37 19.65 -7.45
C LEU A 80 -9.28 19.76 -6.40
N SER A 81 -8.73 20.96 -6.18
CA SER A 81 -7.60 21.21 -5.28
C SER A 81 -7.83 20.83 -3.81
N HIS A 82 -9.08 20.56 -3.43
CA HIS A 82 -9.50 20.18 -2.09
C HIS A 82 -9.47 18.66 -1.83
N ILE A 83 -9.32 17.84 -2.88
CA ILE A 83 -9.28 16.37 -2.75
C ILE A 83 -8.05 15.93 -1.94
N ILE A 84 -8.29 15.04 -0.99
CA ILE A 84 -7.28 14.49 -0.08
C ILE A 84 -6.95 13.02 -0.35
N TYR A 85 -7.86 12.29 -0.98
CA TYR A 85 -7.73 10.88 -1.32
C TYR A 85 -8.00 10.63 -2.80
N LEU A 86 -7.11 9.87 -3.46
CA LEU A 86 -7.26 9.53 -4.87
C LEU A 86 -6.87 8.07 -5.12
N LYS A 87 -7.77 7.32 -5.74
CA LYS A 87 -7.51 5.96 -6.20
C LYS A 87 -7.71 5.88 -7.70
N ILE A 88 -6.65 5.51 -8.44
CA ILE A 88 -6.69 5.33 -9.89
C ILE A 88 -6.21 3.93 -10.23
N GLN A 89 -7.12 3.05 -10.62
CA GLN A 89 -6.85 1.70 -11.07
C GLN A 89 -6.91 1.59 -12.59
N GLY A 90 -7.69 2.44 -13.24
CA GLY A 90 -7.82 2.53 -14.68
C GLY A 90 -6.67 3.25 -15.36
N LYS A 91 -6.68 3.21 -16.69
CA LYS A 91 -5.70 3.90 -17.53
C LYS A 91 -6.22 5.28 -17.94
N SER A 92 -5.37 6.29 -17.91
CA SER A 92 -5.66 7.62 -18.45
C SER A 92 -5.09 7.79 -19.85
N GLY A 93 -5.82 8.44 -20.74
CA GLY A 93 -5.34 8.83 -22.08
C GLY A 93 -4.42 10.05 -22.05
N THR A 94 -4.46 10.84 -20.97
CA THR A 94 -3.63 12.03 -20.76
C THR A 94 -2.83 11.93 -19.45
N PRO A 95 -1.74 12.73 -19.28
CA PRO A 95 -1.03 12.82 -18.01
C PRO A 95 -1.98 13.19 -16.86
N ILE A 96 -1.87 12.49 -15.74
CA ILE A 96 -2.69 12.73 -14.55
C ILE A 96 -2.12 13.96 -13.82
N PRO A 97 -2.92 15.00 -13.55
CA PRO A 97 -2.45 16.28 -13.05
C PRO A 97 -2.31 16.30 -11.52
N PHE A 98 -1.48 15.42 -10.94
CA PHE A 98 -1.25 15.35 -9.49
C PHE A 98 -0.73 16.67 -8.89
N ASP A 99 0.00 17.47 -9.69
CA ASP A 99 0.57 18.76 -9.29
C ASP A 99 -0.52 19.77 -8.86
N PHE A 100 -1.77 19.58 -9.28
CA PHE A 100 -2.92 20.43 -8.97
C PHE A 100 -3.66 20.04 -7.69
N LEU A 101 -3.18 19.01 -6.98
CA LEU A 101 -3.84 18.45 -5.79
C LEU A 101 -2.99 18.68 -4.52
N PRO A 102 -2.90 19.94 -4.03
CA PRO A 102 -1.98 20.30 -2.93
C PRO A 102 -2.35 19.68 -1.57
N LYS A 103 -3.60 19.23 -1.41
CA LYS A 103 -4.08 18.58 -0.17
C LYS A 103 -4.02 17.05 -0.22
N LEU A 104 -3.58 16.48 -1.34
CA LEU A 104 -3.52 15.05 -1.54
C LEU A 104 -2.52 14.40 -0.57
N TRP A 105 -3.00 13.54 0.32
CA TRP A 105 -2.16 12.84 1.28
C TRP A 105 -2.19 11.31 1.13
N CYS A 106 -3.18 10.77 0.40
CA CYS A 106 -3.34 9.34 0.19
C CYS A 106 -3.61 9.01 -1.27
N VAL A 107 -2.78 8.17 -1.88
CA VAL A 107 -2.91 7.74 -3.26
C VAL A 107 -2.79 6.24 -3.42
N TYR A 108 -3.70 5.67 -4.19
CA TYR A 108 -3.61 4.34 -4.79
C TYR A 108 -3.48 4.47 -6.30
N LEU A 109 -2.46 3.88 -6.88
CA LEU A 109 -2.15 4.07 -8.28
C LEU A 109 -1.78 2.76 -8.97
N ASN A 110 -2.49 2.41 -10.06
CA ASN A 110 -1.96 1.50 -11.06
C ASN A 110 -1.06 2.32 -11.98
N TYR A 111 0.27 2.13 -11.84
CA TYR A 111 1.25 3.03 -12.44
C TYR A 111 1.42 2.81 -13.93
N ASP A 112 1.30 3.90 -14.70
CA ASP A 112 1.71 4.00 -16.09
C ASP A 112 2.75 5.12 -16.24
N LYS A 113 3.94 4.79 -16.75
CA LYS A 113 5.04 5.74 -16.89
C LYS A 113 4.69 6.94 -17.79
N LYS A 114 3.75 6.79 -18.72
CA LYS A 114 3.37 7.88 -19.65
C LYS A 114 2.49 8.91 -18.98
N THR A 115 1.66 8.48 -18.01
CA THR A 115 0.60 9.34 -17.46
C THR A 115 0.73 9.64 -15.97
N CYS A 116 1.53 8.86 -15.22
CA CYS A 116 1.56 8.94 -13.76
C CYS A 116 2.81 9.60 -13.17
N THR A 117 3.75 10.10 -13.99
CA THR A 117 5.06 10.59 -13.50
C THR A 117 4.97 11.79 -12.56
N SER A 118 3.94 12.64 -12.69
CA SER A 118 3.74 13.79 -11.80
C SER A 118 3.45 13.41 -10.35
N ILE A 119 3.13 12.14 -10.04
CA ILE A 119 2.98 11.65 -8.66
C ILE A 119 4.25 11.89 -7.84
N PHE A 120 5.43 11.77 -8.45
CA PHE A 120 6.72 11.98 -7.79
C PHE A 120 7.07 13.45 -7.51
N LYS A 121 6.12 14.37 -7.70
CA LYS A 121 6.19 15.76 -7.25
C LYS A 121 5.34 16.04 -6.00
N VAL A 122 4.50 15.08 -5.59
CA VAL A 122 3.53 15.25 -4.51
C VAL A 122 4.18 14.93 -3.16
N GLN A 123 5.00 15.84 -2.63
CA GLN A 123 5.84 15.65 -1.45
C GLN A 123 5.06 15.52 -0.13
N GLN A 124 3.79 15.94 -0.10
CA GLN A 124 2.96 15.90 1.11
C GLN A 124 2.30 14.55 1.37
N LEU A 125 2.51 13.54 0.50
CA LEU A 125 1.91 12.21 0.69
C LEU A 125 2.37 11.56 1.99
N GLU A 126 1.39 11.06 2.72
CA GLU A 126 1.61 10.18 3.88
C GLU A 126 1.37 8.71 3.54
N TYR A 127 0.52 8.43 2.56
CA TYR A 127 0.11 7.08 2.15
C TYR A 127 0.20 6.95 0.63
N LEU A 128 1.02 6.00 0.18
CA LEU A 128 1.19 5.72 -1.25
C LEU A 128 1.16 4.22 -1.50
N PHE A 129 0.27 3.81 -2.39
CA PHE A 129 0.26 2.45 -2.92
C PHE A 129 0.42 2.50 -4.44
N ILE A 130 1.44 1.82 -4.96
CA ILE A 130 1.70 1.73 -6.40
C ILE A 130 1.68 0.26 -6.83
N ASP A 131 0.82 -0.08 -7.78
CA ASP A 131 0.86 -1.33 -8.54
C ASP A 131 1.56 -1.09 -9.88
N ASN A 132 2.31 -2.08 -10.39
CA ASN A 132 3.00 -2.05 -11.68
C ASN A 132 4.08 -0.95 -11.84
N TYR A 133 4.87 -0.68 -10.79
CA TYR A 133 5.97 0.27 -10.93
C TYR A 133 7.07 -0.26 -11.88
N VAL A 134 7.34 0.48 -12.95
CA VAL A 134 8.28 0.11 -14.03
C VAL A 134 9.60 0.90 -14.02
N GLY A 135 9.85 1.73 -13.01
CA GLY A 135 11.11 2.43 -12.83
C GLY A 135 12.28 1.47 -12.65
N LYS A 136 13.50 1.93 -12.99
CA LYS A 136 14.71 1.13 -12.90
C LYS A 136 15.44 1.26 -11.56
N SER A 137 15.19 2.35 -10.82
CA SER A 137 15.75 2.61 -9.49
C SER A 137 14.67 3.08 -8.54
N SER A 138 14.99 3.16 -7.25
CA SER A 138 14.09 3.71 -6.24
C SER A 138 14.20 5.24 -6.09
N GLU A 139 15.02 5.92 -6.88
CA GLU A 139 15.28 7.35 -6.77
C GLU A 139 14.03 8.22 -6.92
N ASP A 140 13.06 7.79 -7.74
CA ASP A 140 11.78 8.49 -7.87
C ASP A 140 11.08 8.68 -6.50
N PHE A 141 11.37 7.83 -5.52
CA PHE A 141 10.74 7.84 -4.21
C PHE A 141 11.42 8.73 -3.16
N VAL A 142 12.60 9.30 -3.43
CA VAL A 142 13.36 10.11 -2.44
C VAL A 142 12.61 11.36 -1.98
N VAL A 143 11.64 11.83 -2.76
CA VAL A 143 10.82 13.01 -2.47
C VAL A 143 9.81 12.80 -1.34
N PHE A 144 9.52 11.55 -0.97
CA PHE A 144 8.43 11.20 -0.05
C PHE A 144 8.86 11.15 1.42
N SER A 145 9.49 12.22 1.92
CA SER A 145 9.97 12.28 3.32
C SER A 145 8.87 12.21 4.38
N LYS A 146 7.63 12.55 4.03
CA LYS A 146 6.47 12.52 4.95
C LYS A 146 5.73 11.18 4.94
N LEU A 147 6.17 10.24 4.10
CA LEU A 147 5.46 8.99 3.90
C LEU A 147 5.51 8.13 5.18
N LYS A 148 4.33 7.73 5.64
CA LYS A 148 4.12 6.81 6.77
C LYS A 148 3.84 5.39 6.30
N ARG A 149 3.26 5.26 5.10
CA ARG A 149 2.86 3.96 4.57
C ARG A 149 3.12 3.87 3.08
N LEU A 150 3.91 2.86 2.69
CA LEU A 150 4.21 2.54 1.30
C LEU A 150 3.78 1.12 0.97
N GLY A 151 3.06 0.96 -0.14
CA GLY A 151 2.80 -0.32 -0.78
C GLY A 151 3.34 -0.33 -2.21
N LEU A 152 4.19 -1.30 -2.55
CA LEU A 152 4.71 -1.52 -3.91
C LEU A 152 4.39 -2.93 -4.37
N MET A 153 3.61 -3.06 -5.43
CA MET A 153 3.26 -4.35 -6.02
C MET A 153 3.69 -4.44 -7.47
N LYS A 154 4.08 -5.64 -7.91
CA LYS A 154 4.50 -5.92 -9.30
C LYS A 154 5.58 -4.95 -9.79
N PHE A 155 6.66 -4.83 -9.05
CA PHE A 155 7.81 -4.00 -9.38
C PHE A 155 9.06 -4.86 -9.63
N LYS A 156 10.12 -4.27 -10.21
CA LYS A 156 11.33 -5.02 -10.61
C LYS A 156 12.63 -4.37 -10.12
N LEU A 157 12.61 -3.74 -8.94
CA LEU A 157 13.82 -3.21 -8.31
C LEU A 157 14.58 -4.35 -7.62
N SER A 158 15.91 -4.36 -7.71
CA SER A 158 16.77 -5.25 -6.93
C SER A 158 16.99 -4.75 -5.50
N GLU A 159 16.87 -3.44 -5.27
CA GLU A 159 17.06 -2.76 -4.00
C GLU A 159 16.10 -1.57 -3.88
N PHE A 160 15.91 -1.07 -2.65
CA PHE A 160 15.03 0.06 -2.40
C PHE A 160 15.69 1.11 -1.48
N ASN A 161 16.79 1.69 -1.97
CA ASN A 161 17.62 2.62 -1.18
C ASN A 161 16.90 3.94 -0.82
N ALA A 162 15.90 4.37 -1.58
CA ALA A 162 15.09 5.56 -1.27
C ALA A 162 14.42 5.51 0.12
N ILE A 163 14.34 4.33 0.75
CA ILE A 163 13.78 4.16 2.09
C ILE A 163 14.47 5.04 3.14
N GLU A 164 15.76 5.35 2.96
CA GLU A 164 16.54 6.20 3.88
C GLU A 164 16.01 7.64 3.95
N ASN A 165 15.31 8.10 2.91
CA ASN A 165 14.69 9.41 2.85
C ASN A 165 13.30 9.45 3.48
N MET A 166 12.72 8.28 3.78
CA MET A 166 11.38 8.14 4.34
C MET A 166 11.43 8.10 5.87
N CYS A 167 11.84 9.21 6.50
CA CYS A 167 12.10 9.28 7.93
C CYS A 167 10.89 8.93 8.82
N ASN A 168 9.68 8.95 8.27
CA ASN A 168 8.43 8.69 8.99
C ASN A 168 7.79 7.36 8.61
N ILE A 169 8.48 6.49 7.85
CA ILE A 169 7.90 5.24 7.37
C ILE A 169 7.63 4.27 8.53
N GLU A 170 6.36 3.93 8.72
CA GLU A 170 5.92 2.99 9.75
C GLU A 170 5.45 1.66 9.15
N HIS A 171 4.95 1.68 7.91
CA HIS A 171 4.39 0.50 7.27
C HIS A 171 4.92 0.34 5.85
N LEU A 172 5.52 -0.80 5.57
CA LEU A 172 6.01 -1.15 4.24
C LEU A 172 5.36 -2.46 3.77
N GLY A 173 4.70 -2.40 2.61
CA GLY A 173 4.20 -3.57 1.91
C GLY A 173 4.88 -3.72 0.55
N MET A 174 5.45 -4.88 0.25
CA MET A 174 6.12 -5.15 -1.04
C MET A 174 5.68 -6.51 -1.58
N GLY A 175 5.42 -6.58 -2.89
CA GLY A 175 4.97 -7.85 -3.43
C GLY A 175 5.21 -8.04 -4.93
N TYR A 176 5.21 -9.32 -5.34
CA TYR A 176 5.38 -9.75 -6.73
C TYR A 176 6.67 -9.21 -7.38
N ASN A 177 7.79 -9.30 -6.64
CA ASN A 177 9.11 -8.93 -7.13
C ASN A 177 9.98 -10.17 -7.33
N SER A 178 10.38 -10.41 -8.59
CA SER A 178 11.22 -11.55 -8.98
C SER A 178 12.72 -11.21 -9.07
N LYS A 179 13.12 -9.96 -8.78
CA LYS A 179 14.51 -9.51 -8.88
C LYS A 179 15.20 -9.31 -7.54
N MET A 180 14.43 -8.93 -6.51
CA MET A 180 14.97 -8.63 -5.19
C MET A 180 15.49 -9.90 -4.52
N THR A 181 16.77 -9.92 -4.22
CA THR A 181 17.48 -11.02 -3.53
C THR A 181 18.00 -10.59 -2.17
N ASP A 182 18.20 -9.30 -1.98
CA ASP A 182 18.81 -8.68 -0.81
C ASP A 182 17.89 -7.55 -0.28
N ILE A 183 17.62 -7.59 1.03
CA ILE A 183 16.86 -6.57 1.75
C ILE A 183 17.69 -5.81 2.78
N SER A 184 19.03 -5.82 2.67
CA SER A 184 19.92 -5.11 3.60
C SER A 184 19.66 -3.61 3.70
N TRP A 185 19.08 -3.00 2.66
CA TRP A 185 18.64 -1.61 2.67
C TRP A 185 17.57 -1.31 3.73
N ILE A 186 16.82 -2.32 4.21
CA ILE A 186 15.72 -2.13 5.17
C ILE A 186 16.20 -1.62 6.54
N LYS A 187 17.46 -1.88 6.90
CA LYS A 187 18.07 -1.34 8.14
C LYS A 187 18.08 0.18 8.20
N LYS A 188 17.91 0.84 7.05
CA LYS A 188 17.80 2.30 6.93
C LYS A 188 16.40 2.83 7.29
N ALA A 189 15.45 1.97 7.66
CA ALA A 189 14.08 2.31 8.08
C ALA A 189 13.84 1.99 9.56
N PRO A 190 14.53 2.63 10.51
CA PRO A 190 14.42 2.29 11.93
C PRO A 190 13.04 2.57 12.55
N THR A 191 12.22 3.39 11.89
CA THR A 191 10.84 3.72 12.33
C THR A 191 9.80 2.68 11.95
N LEU A 192 10.20 1.63 11.19
CA LEU A 192 9.27 0.64 10.65
C LEU A 192 8.65 -0.20 11.76
N LYS A 193 7.31 -0.22 11.80
CA LYS A 193 6.49 -1.00 12.74
C LYS A 193 5.85 -2.21 12.09
N SER A 194 5.56 -2.14 10.79
CA SER A 194 4.89 -3.22 10.08
C SER A 194 5.51 -3.47 8.72
N LEU A 195 5.87 -4.73 8.46
CA LEU A 195 6.40 -5.19 7.20
C LEU A 195 5.55 -6.32 6.63
N ALA A 196 5.14 -6.17 5.37
CA ALA A 196 4.48 -7.24 4.62
C ALA A 196 5.24 -7.49 3.31
N ILE A 197 5.74 -8.70 3.10
CA ILE A 197 6.42 -9.11 1.87
C ILE A 197 5.69 -10.32 1.28
N SER A 198 5.23 -10.21 0.04
CA SER A 198 4.50 -11.29 -0.63
C SER A 198 5.07 -11.61 -2.00
N ASN A 199 5.15 -12.92 -2.34
CA ASN A 199 5.60 -13.36 -3.67
C ASN A 199 6.97 -12.80 -4.10
N CYS A 200 7.93 -12.75 -3.15
CA CYS A 200 9.33 -12.32 -3.34
C CYS A 200 10.29 -13.46 -2.99
N SER A 201 10.16 -14.60 -3.67
CA SER A 201 10.80 -15.87 -3.32
C SER A 201 12.33 -15.92 -3.53
N LYS A 202 12.95 -14.86 -4.02
CA LYS A 202 14.40 -14.79 -4.22
C LYS A 202 15.16 -14.10 -3.09
N ILE A 203 14.45 -13.53 -2.11
CA ILE A 203 15.07 -12.91 -0.93
C ILE A 203 15.72 -14.04 -0.11
N THR A 204 16.98 -13.85 0.28
CA THR A 204 17.75 -14.84 1.03
C THR A 204 18.20 -14.38 2.40
N ASN A 205 18.39 -13.08 2.61
CA ASN A 205 18.97 -12.50 3.82
C ASN A 205 17.88 -11.92 4.78
N TRP A 206 16.93 -12.78 5.16
CA TRP A 206 15.84 -12.42 6.07
C TRP A 206 16.29 -11.97 7.45
N GLU A 207 17.49 -12.39 7.89
CA GLU A 207 18.12 -11.99 9.15
C GLU A 207 18.32 -10.46 9.27
N MET A 208 18.32 -9.73 8.14
CA MET A 208 18.38 -8.27 8.15
C MET A 208 17.21 -7.62 8.89
N LEU A 209 16.09 -8.30 8.99
CA LEU A 209 14.91 -7.83 9.76
C LEU A 209 15.21 -7.72 11.25
N GLY A 210 16.14 -8.50 11.79
CA GLY A 210 16.56 -8.45 13.20
C GLY A 210 17.16 -7.11 13.64
N ASN A 211 17.46 -6.20 12.71
CA ASN A 211 17.94 -4.83 13.00
C ASN A 211 16.81 -3.82 13.27
N LEU A 212 15.54 -4.20 13.10
CA LEU A 212 14.39 -3.29 13.16
C LEU A 212 13.71 -3.36 14.53
N SER A 213 14.31 -2.78 15.55
CA SER A 213 13.85 -2.86 16.94
C SER A 213 12.41 -2.36 17.18
N ASN A 214 11.88 -1.50 16.30
CA ASN A 214 10.51 -0.99 16.39
C ASN A 214 9.47 -1.88 15.68
N LEU A 215 9.90 -3.00 15.06
CA LEU A 215 9.02 -3.85 14.29
C LEU A 215 8.04 -4.62 15.20
N GLU A 216 6.75 -4.43 14.94
CA GLU A 216 5.65 -5.04 15.69
C GLU A 216 4.97 -6.16 14.90
N THR A 217 4.91 -6.02 13.56
CA THR A 217 4.20 -6.95 12.69
C THR A 217 5.05 -7.36 11.50
N ILE A 218 5.19 -8.67 11.29
CA ILE A 218 5.84 -9.27 10.13
C ILE A 218 4.87 -10.22 9.44
N ILE A 219 4.62 -9.97 8.15
CA ILE A 219 3.84 -10.87 7.28
C ILE A 219 4.70 -11.24 6.08
N ILE A 220 4.99 -12.53 5.93
CA ILE A 220 5.77 -13.05 4.80
C ILE A 220 4.94 -14.12 4.09
N GLU A 221 4.59 -13.85 2.84
CA GLU A 221 3.72 -14.72 2.05
C GLU A 221 4.42 -15.22 0.79
N ASN A 222 4.35 -16.54 0.54
CA ASN A 222 4.91 -17.17 -0.67
C ASN A 222 6.39 -16.80 -0.92
N ALA A 223 7.18 -16.70 0.15
CA ALA A 223 8.61 -16.39 0.06
C ALA A 223 9.48 -17.64 -0.22
N GLY A 224 8.92 -18.83 -0.08
CA GLY A 224 9.67 -20.07 -0.17
C GLY A 224 10.44 -20.35 1.12
N GLU A 225 11.71 -20.67 0.99
CA GLU A 225 12.60 -21.05 2.10
C GLU A 225 13.12 -19.83 2.86
N ILE A 226 12.99 -19.86 4.20
CA ILE A 226 13.71 -18.98 5.15
C ILE A 226 14.68 -19.89 5.92
N SER A 227 15.98 -19.60 5.89
CA SER A 227 17.01 -20.49 6.44
C SER A 227 16.83 -20.69 7.94
N SER A 228 16.65 -19.62 8.71
CA SER A 228 16.35 -19.60 10.14
C SER A 228 15.52 -18.36 10.48
N ILE A 229 14.81 -18.42 11.60
CA ILE A 229 14.04 -17.30 12.16
C ILE A 229 14.54 -16.84 13.54
N ASP A 230 15.75 -17.25 13.93
CA ASP A 230 16.37 -16.86 15.19
C ASP A 230 16.47 -15.33 15.36
N PHE A 231 16.59 -14.59 14.24
CA PHE A 231 16.61 -13.13 14.24
C PHE A 231 15.33 -12.47 14.80
N LEU A 232 14.20 -13.17 14.79
CA LEU A 232 12.95 -12.66 15.34
C LEU A 232 13.01 -12.52 16.87
N SER A 233 13.87 -13.28 17.53
CA SER A 233 14.11 -13.18 18.99
C SER A 233 14.77 -11.86 19.39
N ASN A 234 15.40 -11.15 18.46
CA ASN A 234 16.04 -9.86 18.68
C ASN A 234 15.07 -8.67 18.57
N LEU A 235 13.81 -8.91 18.28
CA LEU A 235 12.80 -7.88 18.05
C LEU A 235 11.94 -7.66 19.30
N PRO A 236 12.29 -6.66 20.15
CA PRO A 236 11.66 -6.50 21.47
C PRO A 236 10.19 -6.08 21.42
N ASN A 237 9.75 -5.49 20.30
CA ASN A 237 8.39 -4.99 20.12
C ASN A 237 7.51 -5.90 19.26
N LEU A 238 8.02 -7.10 18.88
CA LEU A 238 7.33 -7.98 17.95
C LEU A 238 6.07 -8.61 18.59
N LYS A 239 4.91 -8.33 17.99
CA LYS A 239 3.57 -8.77 18.45
C LYS A 239 2.94 -9.80 17.52
N GLU A 240 3.25 -9.72 16.22
CA GLU A 240 2.62 -10.56 15.21
C GLU A 240 3.61 -11.05 14.17
N VAL A 241 3.65 -12.37 13.96
CA VAL A 241 4.40 -13.02 12.87
C VAL A 241 3.44 -13.92 12.10
N ARG A 242 3.36 -13.70 10.80
CA ARG A 242 2.55 -14.55 9.91
C ARG A 242 3.37 -15.00 8.71
N PHE A 243 3.63 -16.29 8.62
CA PHE A 243 4.13 -16.94 7.41
C PHE A 243 2.96 -17.58 6.68
N ILE A 244 2.78 -17.27 5.40
CA ILE A 244 1.57 -17.66 4.66
C ILE A 244 1.97 -18.40 3.38
N GLY A 245 1.12 -19.31 2.93
CA GLY A 245 1.25 -20.01 1.68
C GLY A 245 2.49 -20.92 1.63
N LYS A 246 3.38 -20.67 0.67
CA LYS A 246 4.59 -21.50 0.45
C LYS A 246 5.80 -21.07 1.29
N THR A 247 5.63 -20.22 2.29
CA THR A 247 6.72 -19.80 3.19
C THR A 247 6.99 -20.88 4.24
N TYR A 248 8.26 -21.22 4.45
CA TYR A 248 8.68 -22.20 5.48
C TYR A 248 10.06 -21.93 6.01
N VAL A 249 10.36 -22.49 7.21
CA VAL A 249 11.64 -22.38 7.89
C VAL A 249 12.44 -23.67 7.66
N LYS A 250 13.67 -23.55 7.15
CA LYS A 250 14.49 -24.68 6.71
C LYS A 250 15.09 -25.48 7.87
N ASP A 251 15.58 -24.78 8.89
CA ASP A 251 16.19 -25.42 10.08
C ASP A 251 15.16 -26.09 11.01
N ASN A 252 13.86 -25.91 10.72
CA ASN A 252 12.73 -26.45 11.46
C ASN A 252 12.60 -25.97 12.92
N ARG A 253 13.38 -24.99 13.34
CA ARG A 253 13.41 -24.44 14.70
C ARG A 253 12.48 -23.24 14.81
N ILE A 254 11.29 -23.47 15.35
CA ILE A 254 10.28 -22.41 15.53
C ILE A 254 9.78 -22.30 16.97
N LYS A 255 10.01 -23.32 17.81
CA LYS A 255 9.52 -23.39 19.19
C LYS A 255 10.03 -22.23 20.06
N HIS A 256 11.26 -21.76 19.83
CA HIS A 256 11.86 -20.66 20.60
C HIS A 256 11.06 -19.36 20.53
N LEU A 257 10.30 -19.12 19.43
CA LEU A 257 9.44 -17.95 19.32
C LEU A 257 8.23 -17.98 20.24
N LEU A 258 7.74 -19.17 20.60
CA LEU A 258 6.61 -19.31 21.51
C LEU A 258 6.95 -18.84 22.94
N ASN A 259 8.24 -18.71 23.26
CA ASN A 259 8.73 -18.16 24.53
C ASN A 259 8.80 -16.63 24.54
N ASN A 260 8.48 -15.96 23.45
CA ASN A 260 8.46 -14.49 23.38
C ASN A 260 7.14 -13.98 23.99
N ASN A 261 7.20 -13.46 25.23
CA ASN A 261 6.04 -12.94 25.96
C ASN A 261 5.31 -11.78 25.26
N ASN A 262 5.95 -11.10 24.33
CA ASN A 262 5.37 -9.98 23.58
C ASN A 262 4.59 -10.48 22.34
N LEU A 263 4.85 -11.71 21.88
CA LEU A 263 4.25 -12.27 20.69
C LEU A 263 2.79 -12.68 20.95
N GLN A 264 1.85 -11.94 20.39
CA GLN A 264 0.40 -12.16 20.57
C GLN A 264 -0.19 -13.08 19.50
N ARG A 265 0.44 -13.10 18.30
CA ARG A 265 -0.01 -13.89 17.16
C ARG A 265 1.16 -14.50 16.41
N PHE A 266 1.16 -15.81 16.33
CA PHE A 266 2.10 -16.56 15.51
C PHE A 266 1.34 -17.48 14.57
N PHE A 267 1.55 -17.33 13.27
CA PHE A 267 0.96 -18.21 12.26
C PHE A 267 2.03 -18.68 11.28
N ILE A 268 2.12 -19.99 11.10
CA ILE A 268 2.99 -20.65 10.12
C ILE A 268 2.27 -21.87 9.57
N PRO A 269 2.36 -22.19 8.25
CA PRO A 269 1.89 -23.46 7.72
C PRO A 269 2.63 -24.62 8.42
N ILE A 270 1.88 -25.49 9.11
CA ILE A 270 2.45 -26.57 9.92
C ILE A 270 3.16 -27.59 9.03
N ARG A 271 4.35 -28.03 9.48
CA ARG A 271 5.12 -29.14 8.90
C ARG A 271 5.50 -30.13 10.00
N ASN A 272 5.45 -31.44 9.69
CA ASN A 272 5.80 -32.49 10.64
C ASN A 272 7.27 -32.43 11.12
N SER A 273 8.12 -31.71 10.38
CA SER A 273 9.54 -31.53 10.70
C SER A 273 9.81 -30.40 11.71
N TYR A 274 8.83 -29.56 12.02
CA TYR A 274 9.04 -28.47 12.99
C TYR A 274 9.17 -29.01 14.41
N ASP A 275 9.94 -28.32 15.24
CA ASP A 275 10.21 -28.65 16.65
C ASP A 275 9.06 -28.31 17.61
N ILE A 276 7.84 -28.21 17.09
CA ILE A 276 6.61 -27.98 17.83
C ILE A 276 5.62 -29.12 17.61
N THR A 277 4.77 -29.32 18.61
CA THR A 277 3.58 -30.17 18.52
C THR A 277 2.32 -29.31 18.50
N ILE A 278 1.18 -29.94 18.19
CA ILE A 278 -0.11 -29.25 18.25
C ILE A 278 -0.42 -28.72 19.66
N ASN A 279 0.09 -29.38 20.69
CA ASN A 279 -0.07 -28.96 22.10
C ASN A 279 0.75 -27.71 22.46
N ASP A 280 1.76 -27.36 21.68
CA ASP A 280 2.56 -26.14 21.87
C ASP A 280 1.84 -24.89 21.33
N LEU A 281 0.74 -25.07 20.58
CA LEU A 281 -0.01 -23.98 19.92
C LEU A 281 -1.29 -23.57 20.66
N PHE A 282 -1.67 -24.30 21.71
CA PHE A 282 -2.84 -24.11 22.58
C PHE A 282 -2.39 -24.14 24.05
#